data_318f34667082ca5ad5bf606ed1f01f8c
#
_entry.id   318f34667082ca5ad5bf606ed1f01f8c
#
_cell.length_a   1.000
_cell.length_b   1.000
_cell.length_c   1.000
_cell.angle_alpha   90.00
_cell.angle_beta   90.00
_cell.angle_gamma   90.00
#
_symmetry.space_group_name_H-M   'P 1'
#
loop_
_entity.id
_entity.type
_entity.pdbx_description
1 polymer ?
#
loop_
_entity_poly.entity_id
_entity_poly.type
_entity_poly.pdbx_seq_one_letter_code
_entity_poly.pdbx_strand_id
1 'polypeptide(L)'
;MLRNRVPRRGLAARRREHEVDAVNVLARPGSSSAARDARWYPTFLAVAATIAGLVLSACGASSRSATACAGSVAPAAAANPVQRENARPGTPGWQIPAGAGSVITGFASEISVAPGQSFHLHVAAPPGSRYRVYVYRLGWYQAAGGRLITCLPGCRSSQVATAQPPPTPPDPVTGLLRAPWQVTDRAAIPPDAVSGYYEAKLEIVSGPHAGAVGAIPLIVRQSPAAAPSAVLVQVPVNTWQAYNRWGGKSLYQFNTPSHALAVSFDRPYDQQMFHDMATALELPWVRFLECNGIDVSYQSDADTDADPGSLPRHRLVFAIGHDEYWTQQMRDAFDRALAAPTNLMFGSNSGEWRMRYADERRTIVEWRDPSLDPAHDPRVDNGFFGAFGEPECRLMGVEHLWAAQRDLTAPPTAYTVAGPASDPWLAAAGLRPGDVIPGVVGYEWDSMIPGCFAGTVTPLMTTRLAGSDGVTHSADMVRATAPSGGLVFAMGTMQLAWALDDLNGRAPDPQLVAFVKAALRDLTRPATPDIHAPRTPATQHPAT
;
A
#
# COMPACT_ATOMS: atom_id res chain seq x y z
N MET A 1 -30.68 -5.86 41.63
CA MET A 1 -30.01 -6.25 40.38
C MET A 1 -29.43 -4.97 39.77
N LEU A 2 -28.22 -4.63 40.16
CA LEU A 2 -27.49 -3.45 39.67
C LEU A 2 -26.57 -3.91 38.55
N ARG A 3 -26.86 -3.48 37.29
CA ARG A 3 -25.95 -3.68 36.14
C ARG A 3 -24.90 -2.57 36.18
N ASN A 4 -23.65 -2.93 36.46
CA ASN A 4 -22.49 -2.07 36.29
C ASN A 4 -22.30 -1.78 34.79
N ARG A 5 -22.63 -0.56 34.38
CA ARG A 5 -22.18 0.01 33.08
C ARG A 5 -20.82 0.65 33.32
N VAL A 6 -19.77 0.07 32.80
CA VAL A 6 -18.46 0.70 32.70
C VAL A 6 -18.54 1.81 31.62
N PRO A 7 -18.12 3.05 31.95
CA PRO A 7 -18.24 4.14 30.96
C PRO A 7 -17.19 4.00 29.86
N ARG A 8 -17.66 3.82 28.62
CA ARG A 8 -16.85 3.76 27.39
C ARG A 8 -16.16 5.09 27.00
N ARG A 9 -16.25 6.14 27.82
CA ARG A 9 -15.69 7.48 27.52
C ARG A 9 -14.16 7.58 27.66
N GLY A 10 -13.49 6.63 28.27
CA GLY A 10 -12.08 6.76 28.62
C GLY A 10 -11.06 6.54 27.46
N LEU A 11 -11.35 5.67 26.49
CA LEU A 11 -10.37 5.34 25.45
C LEU A 11 -10.28 6.42 24.35
N ALA A 12 -11.41 6.92 23.89
CA ALA A 12 -11.41 7.97 22.85
C ALA A 12 -10.81 9.31 23.37
N ALA A 13 -11.04 9.63 24.66
CA ALA A 13 -10.45 10.82 25.28
C ALA A 13 -8.93 10.69 25.46
N ARG A 14 -8.43 9.50 25.84
CA ARG A 14 -6.99 9.25 25.99
C ARG A 14 -6.24 9.29 24.64
N ARG A 15 -6.86 8.80 23.54
CA ARG A 15 -6.31 8.93 22.19
C ARG A 15 -6.07 10.40 21.80
N ARG A 16 -6.96 11.32 22.18
CA ARG A 16 -6.81 12.75 21.86
C ARG A 16 -5.62 13.42 22.54
N GLU A 17 -5.38 13.08 23.82
CA GLU A 17 -4.28 13.69 24.58
C GLU A 17 -2.90 13.24 24.06
N HIS A 18 -2.78 11.99 23.64
CA HIS A 18 -1.49 11.43 23.17
C HIS A 18 -1.14 11.77 21.73
N GLU A 19 -2.12 11.97 20.83
CA GLU A 19 -1.84 12.41 19.45
C GLU A 19 -1.29 13.85 19.44
N VAL A 20 -1.75 14.71 20.36
CA VAL A 20 -1.21 16.07 20.54
C VAL A 20 0.21 16.03 21.09
N ASP A 21 0.53 15.10 22.01
CA ASP A 21 1.85 15.00 22.63
C ASP A 21 2.90 14.36 21.72
N ALA A 22 2.54 13.39 20.88
CA ALA A 22 3.44 12.81 19.88
C ALA A 22 3.90 13.84 18.84
N VAL A 23 3.03 14.78 18.47
CA VAL A 23 3.34 15.89 17.56
C VAL A 23 4.30 16.91 18.20
N ASN A 24 4.21 17.14 19.52
CA ASN A 24 5.03 18.12 20.21
C ASN A 24 6.47 17.65 20.52
N VAL A 25 6.72 16.34 20.57
CA VAL A 25 8.05 15.78 20.87
C VAL A 25 9.00 15.88 19.66
N LEU A 26 8.49 15.98 18.42
CA LEU A 26 9.30 16.07 17.19
C LEU A 26 9.65 17.50 16.77
N ALA A 27 9.13 18.53 17.44
CA ALA A 27 9.28 19.94 17.04
C ALA A 27 10.25 20.76 17.92
N ARG A 28 11.30 20.17 18.52
CA ARG A 28 12.35 20.96 19.18
C ARG A 28 13.60 21.08 18.31
N PRO A 29 13.92 22.27 17.76
CA PRO A 29 15.20 22.49 17.10
C PRO A 29 16.31 22.60 18.16
N GLY A 30 17.31 21.74 18.06
CA GLY A 30 18.53 21.85 18.81
C GLY A 30 19.29 23.12 18.45
N SER A 31 19.57 23.93 19.45
CA SER A 31 20.37 25.15 19.37
C SER A 31 21.80 24.88 18.97
N SER A 32 22.29 25.74 18.08
CA SER A 32 23.67 25.86 17.62
C SER A 32 24.69 26.18 18.73
N SER A 33 25.88 25.61 18.67
CA SER A 33 27.12 26.35 18.98
C SER A 33 28.36 25.75 18.33
N ALA A 34 28.94 26.55 17.45
CA ALA A 34 30.33 26.89 17.21
C ALA A 34 31.44 25.82 17.18
N ALA A 35 31.97 25.70 15.97
CA ALA A 35 33.38 25.71 15.56
C ALA A 35 34.49 25.31 16.54
N ARG A 36 35.38 24.39 16.13
CA ARG A 36 36.85 24.60 15.97
C ARG A 36 37.59 23.36 15.42
N ASP A 37 38.37 23.66 14.39
CA ASP A 37 39.72 23.17 14.03
C ASP A 37 39.99 21.68 13.77
N ALA A 38 40.13 21.34 12.50
CA ALA A 38 41.35 21.27 11.70
C ALA A 38 42.33 20.11 12.00
N ARG A 39 42.60 19.40 10.89
CA ARG A 39 43.84 18.65 10.56
C ARG A 39 44.01 17.26 11.16
N TRP A 40 44.09 16.27 10.23
CA TRP A 40 45.28 15.46 9.93
C TRP A 40 44.95 14.48 8.79
N TYR A 41 45.60 14.68 7.63
CA TYR A 41 45.88 13.61 6.66
C TYR A 41 47.22 12.96 7.03
N PRO A 42 47.41 11.68 6.72
CA PRO A 42 48.58 11.32 5.97
C PRO A 42 48.26 10.49 4.72
N THR A 43 48.86 10.94 3.67
CA THR A 43 49.27 10.29 2.44
C THR A 43 49.84 8.88 2.67
N PHE A 44 49.40 7.88 1.87
CA PHE A 44 50.25 6.72 1.54
C PHE A 44 50.19 6.41 0.05
N LEU A 45 51.38 6.17 -0.44
CA LEU A 45 51.81 5.98 -1.82
C LEU A 45 51.19 4.75 -2.50
N ALA A 46 51.13 4.91 -3.82
CA ALA A 46 50.87 3.87 -4.80
C ALA A 46 51.95 2.76 -4.78
N VAL A 47 51.46 1.51 -4.90
CA VAL A 47 52.28 0.41 -5.47
C VAL A 47 51.43 -0.23 -6.56
N ALA A 48 51.87 -0.07 -7.80
CA ALA A 48 51.36 -0.79 -8.95
C ALA A 48 51.93 -2.21 -8.93
N ALA A 49 51.06 -3.20 -8.96
CA ALA A 49 51.42 -4.57 -9.32
C ALA A 49 50.40 -5.09 -10.34
N THR A 50 50.89 -5.21 -11.54
CA THR A 50 50.28 -5.89 -12.71
C THR A 50 50.12 -7.38 -12.41
N ILE A 51 48.87 -7.90 -12.44
CA ILE A 51 48.62 -9.32 -12.73
C ILE A 51 47.46 -9.40 -13.69
N ALA A 52 47.75 -9.84 -14.92
CA ALA A 52 46.79 -10.30 -15.88
C ALA A 52 46.25 -11.67 -15.45
N GLY A 53 44.94 -11.85 -15.51
CA GLY A 53 44.38 -13.20 -15.36
C GLY A 53 42.93 -13.25 -14.93
N LEU A 54 42.08 -13.72 -15.86
CA LEU A 54 40.74 -14.25 -15.65
C LEU A 54 39.56 -13.26 -15.53
N VAL A 55 39.03 -12.95 -16.70
CA VAL A 55 37.58 -12.76 -16.93
C VAL A 55 36.87 -14.08 -16.65
N LEU A 56 36.22 -14.20 -15.51
CA LEU A 56 35.14 -15.17 -15.24
C LEU A 56 34.46 -14.79 -13.93
N SER A 57 33.18 -14.48 -14.05
CA SER A 57 32.18 -14.42 -12.98
C SER A 57 31.42 -13.10 -12.88
N ALA A 58 30.67 -12.79 -13.89
CA ALA A 58 29.48 -11.96 -13.78
C ALA A 58 28.24 -12.85 -13.98
N CYS A 59 28.07 -13.87 -13.11
CA CYS A 59 26.87 -14.71 -13.03
C CYS A 59 26.69 -15.19 -11.58
N GLY A 60 26.41 -14.26 -10.66
CA GLY A 60 26.28 -14.60 -9.26
C GLY A 60 25.12 -13.91 -8.52
N ALA A 61 24.33 -13.08 -9.21
CA ALA A 61 23.22 -12.36 -8.56
C ALA A 61 21.83 -12.98 -8.73
N SER A 62 21.68 -14.04 -9.54
CA SER A 62 20.35 -14.58 -9.87
C SER A 62 19.93 -15.83 -9.09
N SER A 63 20.73 -16.37 -8.18
CA SER A 63 20.41 -17.63 -7.51
C SER A 63 19.68 -17.51 -6.16
N ARG A 64 19.57 -16.33 -5.57
CA ARG A 64 18.89 -16.14 -4.26
C ARG A 64 17.43 -15.71 -4.37
N SER A 65 17.04 -15.03 -5.44
CA SER A 65 15.63 -14.65 -5.70
C SER A 65 14.76 -15.87 -6.08
N ALA A 66 15.36 -16.95 -6.53
CA ALA A 66 14.64 -18.14 -7.03
C ALA A 66 13.83 -18.90 -5.97
N THR A 67 14.16 -18.78 -4.68
CA THR A 67 13.50 -19.55 -3.60
C THR A 67 12.13 -18.99 -3.22
N ALA A 68 11.94 -17.68 -3.21
CA ALA A 68 10.64 -17.06 -2.93
C ALA A 68 9.63 -17.26 -4.07
N CYS A 69 10.13 -17.31 -5.30
CA CYS A 69 9.36 -17.41 -6.55
C CYS A 69 9.30 -18.83 -7.15
N ALA A 70 9.70 -19.87 -6.44
CA ALA A 70 9.58 -21.27 -6.88
C ALA A 70 8.11 -21.73 -6.85
N GLY A 71 7.27 -21.13 -7.67
CA GLY A 71 5.92 -21.58 -7.97
C GLY A 71 5.90 -22.29 -9.32
N SER A 72 5.09 -23.35 -9.44
CA SER A 72 4.92 -24.11 -10.68
C SER A 72 4.57 -23.16 -11.83
N VAL A 73 5.39 -23.13 -12.87
CA VAL A 73 5.00 -22.54 -14.14
C VAL A 73 3.82 -23.38 -14.67
N ALA A 74 2.61 -22.85 -14.54
CA ALA A 74 1.43 -23.50 -15.09
C ALA A 74 1.63 -23.68 -16.60
N PRO A 75 1.12 -24.78 -17.20
CA PRO A 75 1.10 -24.91 -18.66
C PRO A 75 0.47 -23.65 -19.27
N ALA A 76 1.03 -23.16 -20.37
CA ALA A 76 0.63 -21.88 -20.97
C ALA A 76 -0.90 -21.77 -21.23
N ALA A 77 -1.55 -22.88 -21.50
CA ALA A 77 -3.01 -22.94 -21.73
C ALA A 77 -3.86 -22.74 -20.44
N ALA A 78 -3.28 -22.96 -19.26
CA ALA A 78 -3.95 -22.81 -17.96
C ALA A 78 -3.50 -21.56 -17.19
N ALA A 79 -2.56 -20.78 -17.75
CA ALA A 79 -2.02 -19.59 -17.10
C ALA A 79 -3.07 -18.48 -17.00
N ASN A 80 -3.16 -17.85 -15.82
CA ASN A 80 -3.98 -16.65 -15.61
C ASN A 80 -3.38 -15.42 -16.33
N PRO A 81 -4.09 -14.28 -16.41
CA PRO A 81 -3.58 -13.08 -17.10
C PRO A 81 -2.23 -12.59 -16.57
N VAL A 82 -2.06 -12.61 -15.23
CA VAL A 82 -0.83 -12.14 -14.56
C VAL A 82 0.37 -13.04 -14.88
N GLN A 83 0.17 -14.36 -14.89
CA GLN A 83 1.21 -15.32 -15.29
C GLN A 83 1.66 -15.11 -16.73
N ARG A 84 0.71 -14.90 -17.64
CA ARG A 84 1.03 -14.61 -19.06
C ARG A 84 1.78 -13.29 -19.20
N GLU A 85 1.40 -12.27 -18.44
CA GLU A 85 2.06 -10.97 -18.42
C GLU A 85 3.50 -11.08 -17.91
N ASN A 86 3.71 -11.76 -16.78
CA ASN A 86 5.04 -11.94 -16.18
C ASN A 86 5.97 -12.88 -16.97
N ALA A 87 5.45 -13.64 -17.92
CA ALA A 87 6.25 -14.40 -18.87
C ALA A 87 6.90 -13.52 -19.96
N ARG A 88 6.41 -12.29 -20.15
CA ARG A 88 7.01 -11.32 -21.08
C ARG A 88 8.32 -10.79 -20.50
N PRO A 89 9.29 -10.42 -21.35
CA PRO A 89 10.53 -9.79 -20.87
C PRO A 89 10.25 -8.49 -20.13
N GLY A 90 10.84 -8.32 -18.95
CA GLY A 90 10.85 -7.05 -18.24
C GLY A 90 11.75 -6.03 -18.95
N THR A 91 11.60 -4.76 -18.58
CA THR A 91 12.36 -3.63 -19.10
C THR A 91 13.01 -2.88 -17.95
N PRO A 92 14.34 -2.74 -17.91
CA PRO A 92 15.02 -1.98 -16.84
C PRO A 92 14.70 -0.49 -16.93
N GLY A 93 15.03 0.25 -15.87
CA GLY A 93 14.96 1.70 -15.86
C GLY A 93 13.62 2.28 -15.41
N TRP A 94 12.72 1.48 -14.85
CA TRP A 94 11.49 1.96 -14.24
C TRP A 94 11.73 2.69 -12.92
N GLN A 95 12.76 2.29 -12.16
CA GLN A 95 13.02 2.82 -10.83
C GLN A 95 13.23 4.33 -10.83
N ILE A 96 12.67 4.98 -9.84
CA ILE A 96 12.93 6.38 -9.51
C ILE A 96 13.98 6.40 -8.39
N PRO A 97 15.13 7.04 -8.58
CA PRO A 97 16.15 7.12 -7.53
C PRO A 97 15.61 7.78 -6.26
N ALA A 98 16.01 7.28 -5.10
CA ALA A 98 15.72 7.94 -3.84
C ALA A 98 16.26 9.39 -3.88
N GLY A 99 15.43 10.35 -3.46
CA GLY A 99 15.78 11.78 -3.56
C GLY A 99 15.63 12.37 -4.97
N ALA A 100 15.07 11.65 -5.95
CA ALA A 100 14.62 12.24 -7.19
C ALA A 100 13.72 13.43 -6.87
N GLY A 101 14.13 14.59 -7.36
CA GLY A 101 13.59 15.83 -6.89
C GLY A 101 12.34 16.28 -7.64
N SER A 102 11.83 17.41 -7.23
CA SER A 102 10.68 18.11 -7.79
C SER A 102 10.99 18.90 -9.08
N VAL A 103 12.10 18.58 -9.78
CA VAL A 103 12.50 19.31 -10.99
C VAL A 103 11.54 19.04 -12.15
N ILE A 104 11.12 17.81 -12.32
CA ILE A 104 10.02 17.41 -13.19
C ILE A 104 9.03 16.61 -12.36
N THR A 105 7.78 17.00 -12.41
CA THR A 105 6.74 16.41 -11.57
C THR A 105 5.39 16.48 -12.28
N GLY A 106 4.39 15.73 -11.78
CA GLY A 106 3.08 15.73 -12.39
C GLY A 106 2.06 14.90 -11.62
N PHE A 107 0.84 14.89 -12.13
CA PHE A 107 -0.26 14.04 -11.66
C PHE A 107 -1.16 13.62 -12.83
N ALA A 108 -2.02 12.64 -12.59
CA ALA A 108 -3.02 12.22 -13.56
C ALA A 108 -4.41 12.77 -13.20
N SER A 109 -5.22 13.08 -14.22
CA SER A 109 -6.64 13.39 -14.01
C SER A 109 -7.41 12.21 -13.43
N GLU A 110 -7.02 11.00 -13.81
CA GLU A 110 -7.65 9.75 -13.37
C GLU A 110 -6.85 9.14 -12.21
N ILE A 111 -7.53 8.70 -11.16
CA ILE A 111 -6.92 7.92 -10.06
C ILE A 111 -6.65 6.49 -10.57
N SER A 112 -7.59 5.94 -11.34
CA SER A 112 -7.49 4.63 -11.97
C SER A 112 -8.15 4.62 -13.35
N VAL A 113 -7.73 3.69 -14.19
CA VAL A 113 -8.32 3.45 -15.51
C VAL A 113 -8.49 1.95 -15.78
N ALA A 114 -9.42 1.59 -16.65
CA ALA A 114 -9.53 0.23 -17.16
C ALA A 114 -8.75 0.07 -18.48
N PRO A 115 -8.42 -1.15 -18.90
CA PRO A 115 -7.86 -1.43 -20.22
C PRO A 115 -8.71 -0.81 -21.34
N GLY A 116 -8.08 -0.15 -22.30
CA GLY A 116 -8.71 0.59 -23.38
C GLY A 116 -9.14 2.02 -23.04
N GLN A 117 -9.14 2.42 -21.76
CA GLN A 117 -9.43 3.79 -21.37
C GLN A 117 -8.23 4.71 -21.53
N SER A 118 -8.51 5.98 -21.75
CA SER A 118 -7.50 7.05 -21.81
C SER A 118 -7.18 7.58 -20.42
N PHE A 119 -5.95 8.05 -20.26
CA PHE A 119 -5.51 8.85 -19.10
C PHE A 119 -4.85 10.14 -19.55
N HIS A 120 -4.87 11.14 -18.67
CA HIS A 120 -4.40 12.48 -18.95
C HIS A 120 -3.38 12.89 -17.89
N LEU A 121 -2.22 13.35 -18.33
CA LEU A 121 -1.15 13.78 -17.44
C LEU A 121 -0.99 15.30 -17.47
N HIS A 122 -0.70 15.84 -16.31
CA HIS A 122 -0.37 17.25 -16.06
C HIS A 122 1.08 17.30 -15.60
N VAL A 123 2.00 17.63 -16.51
CA VAL A 123 3.44 17.63 -16.23
C VAL A 123 3.97 19.04 -16.18
N ALA A 124 4.77 19.34 -15.15
CA ALA A 124 5.55 20.56 -15.02
C ALA A 124 7.04 20.22 -15.09
N ALA A 125 7.77 20.94 -15.93
CA ALA A 125 9.22 20.86 -16.04
C ALA A 125 9.79 22.25 -16.33
N PRO A 126 11.09 22.51 -16.04
CA PRO A 126 11.71 23.82 -16.27
C PRO A 126 11.62 24.27 -17.73
N PRO A 127 11.34 25.56 -17.98
CA PRO A 127 11.34 26.12 -19.33
C PRO A 127 12.63 25.83 -20.10
N GLY A 128 12.52 25.56 -21.41
CA GLY A 128 13.66 25.22 -22.26
C GLY A 128 14.10 23.74 -22.16
N SER A 129 13.53 22.97 -21.25
CA SER A 129 13.73 21.52 -21.19
C SER A 129 12.87 20.80 -22.22
N ARG A 130 13.29 19.61 -22.59
CA ARG A 130 12.48 18.63 -23.31
C ARG A 130 12.38 17.36 -22.49
N TYR A 131 11.19 16.78 -22.42
CA TYR A 131 10.97 15.57 -21.62
C TYR A 131 10.29 14.47 -22.42
N ARG A 132 10.29 13.29 -21.83
CA ARG A 132 9.60 12.08 -22.29
C ARG A 132 8.92 11.44 -21.10
N VAL A 133 7.81 10.79 -21.38
CA VAL A 133 7.10 9.95 -20.39
C VAL A 133 7.28 8.50 -20.80
N TYR A 134 7.64 7.65 -19.86
CA TYR A 134 7.72 6.20 -20.04
C TYR A 134 6.67 5.57 -19.12
N VAL A 135 5.69 4.89 -19.70
CA VAL A 135 4.64 4.22 -18.94
C VAL A 135 5.05 2.78 -18.71
N TYR A 136 5.33 2.44 -17.46
CA TYR A 136 5.66 1.08 -17.04
C TYR A 136 4.48 0.43 -16.34
N ARG A 137 4.30 -0.89 -16.50
CA ARG A 137 3.60 -1.74 -15.55
C ARG A 137 4.61 -2.32 -14.59
N LEU A 138 4.38 -2.18 -13.30
CA LEU A 138 5.20 -2.75 -12.24
C LEU A 138 4.70 -4.15 -11.87
N GLY A 139 5.61 -5.04 -11.52
CA GLY A 139 5.32 -6.44 -11.22
C GLY A 139 6.59 -7.23 -10.99
N TRP A 140 6.56 -8.55 -11.19
CA TRP A 140 7.76 -9.37 -10.99
C TRP A 140 8.67 -9.43 -12.23
N TYR A 141 8.14 -9.79 -13.40
CA TYR A 141 8.87 -9.88 -14.68
C TYR A 141 10.24 -10.55 -14.56
N GLN A 142 10.29 -11.74 -13.92
CA GLN A 142 11.54 -12.49 -13.70
C GLN A 142 12.61 -11.66 -12.96
N ALA A 143 12.19 -10.95 -11.92
CA ALA A 143 12.96 -10.02 -11.08
C ALA A 143 13.31 -8.67 -11.74
N ALA A 144 12.95 -8.40 -13.00
CA ALA A 144 13.16 -7.09 -13.62
C ALA A 144 12.31 -5.98 -12.98
N GLY A 145 11.19 -6.32 -12.33
CA GLY A 145 10.37 -5.41 -11.53
C GLY A 145 9.39 -4.56 -12.33
N GLY A 146 9.57 -4.41 -13.64
CA GLY A 146 8.67 -3.62 -14.49
C GLY A 146 8.82 -3.94 -15.97
N ARG A 147 7.81 -3.56 -16.75
CA ARG A 147 7.81 -3.67 -18.22
C ARG A 147 7.31 -2.37 -18.84
N LEU A 148 8.06 -1.84 -19.78
CA LEU A 148 7.66 -0.67 -20.56
C LEU A 148 6.45 -1.00 -21.45
N ILE A 149 5.38 -0.23 -21.30
CA ILE A 149 4.12 -0.37 -22.03
C ILE A 149 4.11 0.58 -23.25
N THR A 150 4.44 1.86 -23.02
CA THR A 150 4.44 2.89 -24.05
C THR A 150 5.30 4.08 -23.65
N CYS A 151 5.56 4.98 -24.60
CA CYS A 151 6.24 6.25 -24.36
C CYS A 151 5.44 7.41 -24.98
N LEU A 152 5.48 8.60 -24.35
CA LEU A 152 4.86 9.80 -24.86
C LEU A 152 5.91 10.90 -25.11
N PRO A 153 5.88 11.57 -26.27
CA PRO A 153 5.02 11.34 -27.42
C PRO A 153 5.46 10.13 -28.28
N GLY A 154 6.51 9.44 -27.89
CA GLY A 154 7.08 8.23 -28.51
C GLY A 154 8.47 7.97 -27.98
N CYS A 155 8.94 6.71 -28.01
CA CYS A 155 10.20 6.30 -27.37
C CYS A 155 11.47 6.91 -27.98
N ARG A 156 11.39 7.51 -29.17
CA ARG A 156 12.48 8.25 -29.85
C ARG A 156 12.22 9.74 -29.95
N SER A 157 11.06 10.20 -29.49
CA SER A 157 10.62 11.60 -29.54
C SER A 157 10.62 12.20 -28.13
N SER A 158 10.59 13.51 -28.06
CA SER A 158 10.44 14.25 -26.81
C SER A 158 9.59 15.49 -27.05
N GLN A 159 8.92 15.99 -26.04
CA GLN A 159 8.14 17.20 -26.12
C GLN A 159 8.80 18.34 -25.34
N VAL A 160 8.45 19.57 -25.70
CA VAL A 160 8.92 20.77 -25.02
C VAL A 160 8.16 20.90 -23.70
N ALA A 161 8.88 21.25 -22.64
CA ALA A 161 8.27 21.54 -21.35
C ALA A 161 7.31 22.72 -21.45
N THR A 162 6.12 22.57 -20.89
CA THR A 162 5.13 23.63 -20.77
C THR A 162 5.22 24.21 -19.36
N ALA A 163 5.28 25.55 -19.27
CA ALA A 163 5.18 26.23 -17.99
C ALA A 163 3.78 26.01 -17.40
N GLN A 164 3.75 25.55 -16.17
CA GLN A 164 2.51 25.37 -15.43
C GLN A 164 2.35 26.49 -14.39
N PRO A 165 1.12 26.93 -14.08
CA PRO A 165 0.89 27.95 -13.07
C PRO A 165 1.29 27.43 -11.67
N PRO A 166 1.56 28.33 -10.71
CA PRO A 166 1.80 27.94 -9.33
C PRO A 166 0.55 27.26 -8.74
N PRO A 167 0.71 26.51 -7.63
CA PRO A 167 -0.44 25.95 -6.92
C PRO A 167 -1.39 27.07 -6.46
N THR A 168 -2.67 26.72 -6.27
CA THR A 168 -3.63 27.64 -5.64
C THR A 168 -3.14 28.00 -4.23
N PRO A 169 -3.43 29.21 -3.73
CA PRO A 169 -3.27 29.48 -2.31
C PRO A 169 -4.06 28.43 -1.50
N PRO A 170 -3.52 27.96 -0.36
CA PRO A 170 -4.27 27.08 0.51
C PRO A 170 -5.57 27.73 0.97
N ASP A 171 -6.66 26.96 0.95
CA ASP A 171 -7.92 27.40 1.53
C ASP A 171 -7.72 27.75 3.02
N PRO A 172 -8.22 28.91 3.49
CA PRO A 172 -7.94 29.39 4.85
C PRO A 172 -8.54 28.52 5.97
N VAL A 173 -9.55 27.73 5.67
CA VAL A 173 -10.23 26.84 6.65
C VAL A 173 -9.67 25.44 6.59
N THR A 174 -9.64 24.85 5.40
CA THR A 174 -9.29 23.44 5.21
C THR A 174 -7.84 23.18 4.86
N GLY A 175 -7.11 24.24 4.45
CA GLY A 175 -5.75 24.09 3.94
C GLY A 175 -5.66 23.44 2.56
N LEU A 176 -6.80 23.18 1.90
CA LEU A 176 -6.84 22.58 0.57
C LEU A 176 -6.10 23.43 -0.45
N LEU A 177 -5.21 22.80 -1.22
CA LEU A 177 -4.58 23.40 -2.39
C LEU A 177 -4.61 22.44 -3.58
N ARG A 178 -4.54 22.99 -4.79
CA ARG A 178 -4.51 22.27 -6.05
C ARG A 178 -3.45 22.83 -6.97
N ALA A 179 -3.01 22.00 -7.91
CA ALA A 179 -2.20 22.42 -9.05
C ALA A 179 -3.13 22.67 -10.27
N PRO A 180 -3.46 23.93 -10.61
CA PRO A 180 -4.40 24.24 -11.71
C PRO A 180 -3.70 24.09 -13.08
N TRP A 181 -3.09 22.93 -13.29
CA TRP A 181 -2.24 22.66 -14.44
C TRP A 181 -3.04 22.20 -15.65
N GLN A 182 -2.55 22.57 -16.82
CA GLN A 182 -3.10 22.10 -18.09
C GLN A 182 -2.66 20.65 -18.36
N VAL A 183 -3.51 19.90 -19.05
CA VAL A 183 -3.14 18.57 -19.59
C VAL A 183 -2.01 18.75 -20.61
N THR A 184 -0.91 18.06 -20.40
CA THR A 184 0.28 18.08 -21.29
C THR A 184 0.37 16.83 -22.16
N ASP A 185 -0.07 15.69 -21.63
CA ASP A 185 0.06 14.38 -22.26
C ASP A 185 -1.24 13.60 -22.19
N ARG A 186 -1.52 12.81 -23.23
CA ARG A 186 -2.67 11.92 -23.28
C ARG A 186 -2.24 10.59 -23.87
N ALA A 187 -2.69 9.50 -23.27
CA ALA A 187 -2.53 8.16 -23.84
C ALA A 187 -3.70 7.27 -23.44
N ALA A 188 -3.83 6.14 -24.11
CA ALA A 188 -4.73 5.08 -23.72
C ALA A 188 -3.92 3.89 -23.18
N ILE A 189 -4.46 3.23 -22.15
CA ILE A 189 -3.97 1.93 -21.75
C ILE A 189 -4.37 0.90 -22.84
N PRO A 190 -3.45 0.03 -23.28
CA PRO A 190 -3.79 -0.98 -24.29
C PRO A 190 -5.01 -1.81 -23.88
N PRO A 191 -5.90 -2.17 -24.82
CA PRO A 191 -7.11 -2.96 -24.49
C PRO A 191 -6.82 -4.35 -23.89
N ASP A 192 -5.63 -4.90 -24.18
CA ASP A 192 -5.13 -6.18 -23.65
C ASP A 192 -4.25 -6.03 -22.40
N ALA A 193 -4.16 -4.82 -21.83
CA ALA A 193 -3.37 -4.57 -20.65
C ALA A 193 -3.90 -5.35 -19.43
N VAL A 194 -2.98 -5.85 -18.63
CA VAL A 194 -3.30 -6.57 -17.40
C VAL A 194 -3.38 -5.57 -16.24
N SER A 195 -4.36 -5.75 -15.39
CA SER A 195 -4.51 -4.99 -14.14
C SER A 195 -3.22 -4.95 -13.33
N GLY A 196 -2.93 -3.82 -12.65
CA GLY A 196 -1.70 -3.68 -11.89
C GLY A 196 -1.37 -2.26 -11.49
N TYR A 197 -0.23 -2.13 -10.83
CA TYR A 197 0.43 -0.85 -10.61
C TYR A 197 1.10 -0.41 -11.91
N TYR A 198 0.82 0.81 -12.33
CA TYR A 198 1.48 1.46 -13.45
C TYR A 198 2.14 2.74 -12.97
N GLU A 199 3.21 3.10 -13.63
CA GLU A 199 3.97 4.31 -13.34
C GLU A 199 4.29 5.03 -14.64
N ALA A 200 3.91 6.30 -14.72
CA ALA A 200 4.39 7.19 -15.76
C ALA A 200 5.67 7.87 -15.26
N LYS A 201 6.83 7.28 -15.58
CA LYS A 201 8.14 7.88 -15.32
C LYS A 201 8.37 9.05 -16.24
N LEU A 202 8.65 10.20 -15.67
CA LEU A 202 9.01 11.43 -16.34
C LEU A 202 10.52 11.55 -16.41
N GLU A 203 11.09 11.94 -17.56
CA GLU A 203 12.53 12.17 -17.71
C GLU A 203 12.80 13.40 -18.56
N ILE A 204 13.60 14.34 -18.07
CA ILE A 204 14.14 15.43 -18.87
C ILE A 204 15.27 14.87 -19.73
N VAL A 205 15.04 14.78 -21.04
CA VAL A 205 15.99 14.16 -21.98
C VAL A 205 16.96 15.16 -22.61
N SER A 206 16.66 16.48 -22.56
CA SER A 206 17.58 17.54 -22.99
C SER A 206 17.20 18.90 -22.43
N GLY A 207 18.13 19.85 -22.45
CA GLY A 207 17.99 21.19 -21.92
C GLY A 207 18.39 21.28 -20.44
N PRO A 208 17.94 22.32 -19.70
CA PRO A 208 18.23 22.45 -18.27
C PRO A 208 17.77 21.22 -17.49
N HIS A 209 18.62 20.76 -16.56
CA HIS A 209 18.35 19.60 -15.70
C HIS A 209 18.17 18.26 -16.46
N ALA A 210 18.79 18.10 -17.64
CA ALA A 210 18.78 16.81 -18.36
C ALA A 210 19.19 15.65 -17.44
N GLY A 211 18.44 14.54 -17.47
CA GLY A 211 18.61 13.40 -16.57
C GLY A 211 17.75 13.47 -15.29
N ALA A 212 17.11 14.60 -14.99
CA ALA A 212 16.15 14.65 -13.88
C ALA A 212 14.92 13.81 -14.18
N VAL A 213 14.44 13.08 -13.15
CA VAL A 213 13.29 12.17 -13.25
C VAL A 213 12.24 12.47 -12.19
N GLY A 214 11.02 12.04 -12.45
CA GLY A 214 9.88 12.03 -11.54
C GLY A 214 8.94 10.90 -11.91
N ALA A 215 7.91 10.66 -11.10
CA ALA A 215 6.90 9.64 -11.36
C ALA A 215 5.48 10.15 -11.11
N ILE A 216 4.54 9.58 -11.86
CA ILE A 216 3.10 9.73 -11.66
C ILE A 216 2.53 8.31 -11.53
N PRO A 217 1.98 7.93 -10.36
CA PRO A 217 1.32 6.64 -10.20
C PRO A 217 0.01 6.58 -10.99
N LEU A 218 -0.33 5.41 -11.47
CA LEU A 218 -1.58 5.13 -12.16
C LEU A 218 -2.00 3.69 -11.87
N ILE A 219 -3.22 3.48 -11.42
CA ILE A 219 -3.75 2.13 -11.21
C ILE A 219 -4.54 1.71 -12.44
N VAL A 220 -4.19 0.56 -13.00
CA VAL A 220 -5.00 -0.08 -14.03
C VAL A 220 -5.83 -1.18 -13.38
N ARG A 221 -7.14 -0.91 -13.24
CA ARG A 221 -8.07 -1.88 -12.67
C ARG A 221 -8.44 -2.97 -13.67
N GLN A 222 -9.01 -4.05 -13.17
CA GLN A 222 -9.49 -5.11 -14.03
C GLN A 222 -10.60 -4.61 -14.98
N SER A 223 -10.62 -5.11 -16.20
CA SER A 223 -11.72 -4.83 -17.13
C SER A 223 -13.05 -5.31 -16.52
N PRO A 224 -14.11 -4.48 -16.52
CA PRO A 224 -15.43 -4.90 -16.04
C PRO A 224 -16.02 -6.10 -16.80
N ALA A 225 -15.55 -6.33 -18.03
CA ALA A 225 -15.98 -7.47 -18.86
C ALA A 225 -15.20 -8.77 -18.58
N ALA A 226 -14.11 -8.71 -17.81
CA ALA A 226 -13.33 -9.88 -17.44
C ALA A 226 -13.98 -10.64 -16.27
N ALA A 227 -13.76 -11.96 -16.22
CA ALA A 227 -14.10 -12.72 -15.04
C ALA A 227 -13.30 -12.21 -13.83
N PRO A 228 -13.90 -12.08 -12.63
CA PRO A 228 -13.18 -11.66 -11.45
C PRO A 228 -11.97 -12.56 -11.16
N SER A 229 -10.84 -11.96 -10.81
CA SER A 229 -9.66 -12.68 -10.32
C SER A 229 -9.93 -13.37 -8.99
N ALA A 230 -9.10 -14.34 -8.62
CA ALA A 230 -9.22 -14.97 -7.31
C ALA A 230 -8.92 -13.99 -6.15
N VAL A 231 -7.98 -13.10 -6.37
CA VAL A 231 -7.55 -12.08 -5.39
C VAL A 231 -7.78 -10.69 -5.97
N LEU A 232 -8.39 -9.82 -5.19
CA LEU A 232 -8.44 -8.38 -5.42
C LEU A 232 -7.54 -7.67 -4.42
N VAL A 233 -6.62 -6.86 -4.92
CA VAL A 233 -5.81 -5.95 -4.10
C VAL A 233 -6.43 -4.56 -4.15
N GLN A 234 -6.79 -4.01 -2.98
CA GLN A 234 -7.13 -2.60 -2.83
C GLN A 234 -5.84 -1.81 -2.60
N VAL A 235 -5.62 -0.81 -3.44
CA VAL A 235 -4.44 0.06 -3.44
C VAL A 235 -4.75 1.32 -2.65
N PRO A 236 -3.96 1.68 -1.61
CA PRO A 236 -4.27 2.72 -0.63
C PRO A 236 -3.94 4.13 -1.15
N VAL A 237 -4.53 4.53 -2.27
CA VAL A 237 -4.27 5.84 -2.89
C VAL A 237 -4.69 7.01 -2.00
N ASN A 238 -5.66 6.79 -1.11
CA ASN A 238 -6.09 7.78 -0.12
C ASN A 238 -4.98 8.05 0.90
N THR A 239 -4.37 6.99 1.40
CA THR A 239 -3.26 7.08 2.35
C THR A 239 -2.05 7.76 1.70
N TRP A 240 -1.72 7.42 0.44
CA TRP A 240 -0.67 8.14 -0.28
C TRP A 240 -0.96 9.65 -0.35
N GLN A 241 -2.22 10.03 -0.60
CA GLN A 241 -2.59 11.44 -0.72
C GLN A 241 -2.66 12.14 0.64
N ALA A 242 -3.05 11.43 1.70
CA ALA A 242 -3.07 11.94 3.07
C ALA A 242 -1.67 12.35 3.54
N TYR A 243 -0.65 11.54 3.23
CA TYR A 243 0.76 11.80 3.57
C TYR A 243 1.48 12.70 2.57
N ASN A 244 0.92 12.95 1.39
CA ASN A 244 1.55 13.73 0.34
C ASN A 244 1.82 15.18 0.78
N ARG A 245 3.11 15.57 0.84
CA ARG A 245 3.58 16.90 1.31
C ARG A 245 3.65 17.95 0.22
N TRP A 246 3.34 17.60 -1.02
CA TRP A 246 3.48 18.54 -2.13
C TRP A 246 2.69 19.84 -1.89
N GLY A 247 3.31 20.98 -2.15
CA GLY A 247 2.73 22.29 -1.89
C GLY A 247 2.75 22.72 -0.41
N GLY A 248 3.39 21.94 0.48
CA GLY A 248 3.52 22.24 1.91
C GLY A 248 2.28 21.93 2.75
N LYS A 249 1.38 21.06 2.25
CA LYS A 249 0.14 20.68 2.93
C LYS A 249 -0.11 19.17 2.81
N SER A 250 -0.36 18.52 3.96
CA SER A 250 -0.83 17.13 4.08
C SER A 250 -1.86 17.03 5.20
N LEU A 251 -2.45 15.86 5.42
CA LEU A 251 -3.33 15.65 6.60
C LEU A 251 -2.55 15.53 7.92
N TYR A 252 -1.22 15.65 7.91
CA TYR A 252 -0.36 15.49 9.09
C TYR A 252 0.50 16.71 9.39
N GLN A 253 0.57 17.09 10.68
CA GLN A 253 1.43 18.17 11.16
C GLN A 253 2.91 17.79 11.17
N PHE A 254 3.23 16.52 11.43
CA PHE A 254 4.62 16.10 11.59
C PHE A 254 5.43 16.18 10.28
N ASN A 255 4.76 16.16 9.13
CA ASN A 255 5.42 16.18 7.84
C ASN A 255 5.24 17.48 7.03
N THR A 256 4.44 18.43 7.53
CA THR A 256 4.24 19.76 6.92
C THR A 256 4.19 20.85 8.00
N PRO A 257 4.53 22.12 7.68
CA PRO A 257 4.49 23.21 8.66
C PRO A 257 3.12 23.44 9.30
N SER A 258 2.04 23.11 8.58
CA SER A 258 0.67 23.09 9.09
C SER A 258 -0.14 22.06 8.31
N HIS A 259 -0.90 21.22 9.03
CA HIS A 259 -1.74 20.23 8.39
C HIS A 259 -2.90 20.85 7.61
N ALA A 260 -3.47 20.08 6.72
CA ALA A 260 -4.72 20.37 6.05
C ALA A 260 -5.83 19.47 6.59
N LEU A 261 -7.08 19.90 6.43
CA LEU A 261 -8.30 19.11 6.68
C LEU A 261 -8.88 18.57 5.37
N ALA A 262 -8.29 18.99 4.25
CA ALA A 262 -8.63 18.48 2.93
C ALA A 262 -7.39 18.45 2.02
N VAL A 263 -7.25 17.40 1.23
CA VAL A 263 -6.16 17.22 0.27
C VAL A 263 -6.72 16.76 -1.08
N SER A 264 -6.08 17.20 -2.17
CA SER A 264 -6.56 16.96 -3.53
C SER A 264 -5.67 15.96 -4.28
N PHE A 265 -6.28 15.13 -5.12
CA PHE A 265 -5.57 14.35 -6.14
C PHE A 265 -5.10 15.22 -7.33
N ASP A 266 -5.58 16.46 -7.45
CA ASP A 266 -5.15 17.42 -8.48
C ASP A 266 -3.86 18.12 -8.05
N ARG A 267 -2.85 17.36 -7.70
CA ARG A 267 -1.50 17.83 -7.35
C ARG A 267 -0.48 16.67 -7.49
N PRO A 268 0.78 16.97 -7.80
CA PRO A 268 1.84 15.98 -7.83
C PRO A 268 2.02 15.26 -6.49
N TYR A 269 2.58 14.05 -6.54
CA TYR A 269 3.05 13.37 -5.35
C TYR A 269 4.46 13.81 -4.97
N ASP A 270 4.70 13.98 -3.67
CA ASP A 270 6.05 14.02 -3.12
C ASP A 270 6.72 12.67 -3.37
N GLN A 271 7.83 12.67 -4.11
CA GLN A 271 8.44 11.42 -4.59
C GLN A 271 9.00 10.57 -3.45
N GLN A 272 9.48 11.20 -2.36
CA GLN A 272 9.96 10.44 -1.19
C GLN A 272 8.81 9.73 -0.50
N MET A 273 7.69 10.43 -0.27
CA MET A 273 6.50 9.81 0.34
C MET A 273 5.93 8.69 -0.52
N PHE A 274 5.88 8.89 -1.84
CA PHE A 274 5.44 7.85 -2.75
C PHE A 274 6.37 6.63 -2.73
N HIS A 275 7.68 6.85 -2.67
CA HIS A 275 8.66 5.78 -2.52
C HIS A 275 8.47 5.03 -1.20
N ASP A 276 8.31 5.73 -0.09
CA ASP A 276 8.19 5.12 1.25
C ASP A 276 6.91 4.30 1.39
N MET A 277 5.81 4.73 0.77
CA MET A 277 4.53 4.02 0.79
C MET A 277 4.47 2.94 -0.30
N ALA A 278 4.30 3.33 -1.56
CA ALA A 278 4.04 2.40 -2.65
C ALA A 278 5.24 1.47 -2.95
N THR A 279 6.46 2.03 -3.05
CA THR A 279 7.62 1.24 -3.45
C THR A 279 8.14 0.37 -2.32
N ALA A 280 8.22 0.89 -1.09
CA ALA A 280 8.80 0.14 0.03
C ALA A 280 7.81 -0.83 0.70
N LEU A 281 6.53 -0.48 0.82
CA LEU A 281 5.55 -1.29 1.56
C LEU A 281 4.69 -2.18 0.67
N GLU A 282 4.36 -1.75 -0.54
CA GLU A 282 3.38 -2.44 -1.38
C GLU A 282 4.01 -3.22 -2.53
N LEU A 283 4.97 -2.64 -3.25
CA LEU A 283 5.58 -3.30 -4.41
C LEU A 283 6.25 -4.65 -4.10
N PRO A 284 6.86 -4.90 -2.92
CA PRO A 284 7.31 -6.24 -2.54
C PRO A 284 6.18 -7.27 -2.50
N TRP A 285 4.98 -6.89 -2.03
CA TRP A 285 3.78 -7.74 -2.10
C TRP A 285 3.34 -8.00 -3.53
N VAL A 286 3.26 -6.97 -4.36
CA VAL A 286 2.90 -7.11 -5.79
C VAL A 286 3.83 -8.12 -6.46
N ARG A 287 5.14 -7.96 -6.29
CA ARG A 287 6.15 -8.86 -6.83
C ARG A 287 5.99 -10.30 -6.29
N PHE A 288 5.75 -10.44 -4.98
CA PHE A 288 5.54 -11.73 -4.34
C PHE A 288 4.28 -12.46 -4.86
N LEU A 289 3.15 -11.76 -4.96
CA LEU A 289 1.90 -12.34 -5.48
C LEU A 289 2.08 -12.78 -6.94
N GLU A 290 2.64 -11.92 -7.76
CA GLU A 290 2.79 -12.16 -9.20
C GLU A 290 3.83 -13.24 -9.51
N CYS A 291 4.96 -13.30 -8.80
CA CYS A 291 5.97 -14.33 -9.01
C CYS A 291 5.48 -15.73 -8.59
N ASN A 292 4.57 -15.79 -7.63
CA ASN A 292 3.92 -17.03 -7.22
C ASN A 292 2.71 -17.41 -8.09
N GLY A 293 2.46 -16.65 -9.15
CA GLY A 293 1.42 -16.96 -10.13
C GLY A 293 0.00 -16.82 -9.59
N ILE A 294 -0.20 -16.01 -8.54
CA ILE A 294 -1.52 -15.73 -7.99
C ILE A 294 -2.37 -15.02 -9.05
N ASP A 295 -3.63 -15.44 -9.20
CA ASP A 295 -4.61 -14.76 -10.04
C ASP A 295 -5.09 -13.52 -9.29
N VAL A 296 -4.45 -12.38 -9.57
CA VAL A 296 -4.64 -11.12 -8.85
C VAL A 296 -5.04 -9.99 -9.79
N SER A 297 -5.94 -9.14 -9.33
CA SER A 297 -6.25 -7.84 -9.91
C SER A 297 -6.14 -6.74 -8.87
N TYR A 298 -6.14 -5.50 -9.32
CA TYR A 298 -5.91 -4.32 -8.49
C TYR A 298 -7.02 -3.30 -8.75
N GLN A 299 -7.40 -2.57 -7.72
CA GLN A 299 -8.25 -1.38 -7.81
C GLN A 299 -7.85 -0.37 -6.73
N SER A 300 -8.17 0.89 -6.92
CA SER A 300 -7.90 1.93 -5.92
C SER A 300 -9.02 1.97 -4.85
N ASP A 301 -8.75 2.63 -3.73
CA ASP A 301 -9.75 3.02 -2.74
C ASP A 301 -10.97 3.69 -3.38
N ALA A 302 -10.71 4.63 -4.30
CA ALA A 302 -11.76 5.35 -5.01
C ALA A 302 -12.64 4.43 -5.87
N ASP A 303 -12.08 3.34 -6.41
CA ASP A 303 -12.85 2.33 -7.14
C ASP A 303 -13.74 1.52 -6.19
N THR A 304 -13.24 1.16 -5.00
CA THR A 304 -14.04 0.48 -3.97
C THR A 304 -15.20 1.35 -3.52
N ASP A 305 -14.95 2.64 -3.28
CA ASP A 305 -16.02 3.59 -2.95
C ASP A 305 -17.04 3.74 -4.09
N ALA A 306 -16.58 3.72 -5.35
CA ALA A 306 -17.47 3.84 -6.51
C ALA A 306 -18.29 2.58 -6.79
N ASP A 307 -17.71 1.38 -6.57
CA ASP A 307 -18.41 0.08 -6.72
C ASP A 307 -18.16 -0.81 -5.50
N PRO A 308 -18.85 -0.56 -4.38
CA PRO A 308 -18.70 -1.35 -3.15
C PRO A 308 -19.17 -2.81 -3.32
N GLY A 309 -19.85 -3.13 -4.43
CA GLY A 309 -20.22 -4.48 -4.83
C GLY A 309 -19.09 -5.24 -5.53
N SER A 310 -17.92 -4.63 -5.77
CA SER A 310 -16.76 -5.30 -6.39
C SER A 310 -16.15 -6.34 -5.48
N LEU A 311 -16.00 -6.06 -4.18
CA LEU A 311 -15.27 -6.89 -3.23
C LEU A 311 -15.79 -8.34 -3.13
N PRO A 312 -17.10 -8.61 -2.94
CA PRO A 312 -17.60 -9.97 -2.80
C PRO A 312 -17.60 -10.81 -4.09
N ARG A 313 -17.11 -10.26 -5.22
CA ARG A 313 -16.90 -11.01 -6.45
C ARG A 313 -15.62 -11.85 -6.42
N HIS A 314 -14.71 -11.59 -5.47
CA HIS A 314 -13.42 -12.23 -5.33
C HIS A 314 -13.42 -13.19 -4.14
N ARG A 315 -12.48 -14.14 -4.13
CA ARG A 315 -12.32 -15.09 -3.01
C ARG A 315 -11.56 -14.46 -1.85
N LEU A 316 -10.62 -13.58 -2.17
CA LEU A 316 -9.80 -12.85 -1.22
C LEU A 316 -9.75 -11.39 -1.64
N VAL A 317 -9.97 -10.48 -0.70
CA VAL A 317 -9.69 -9.06 -0.82
C VAL A 317 -8.52 -8.72 0.11
N PHE A 318 -7.52 -8.06 -0.43
CA PHE A 318 -6.33 -7.65 0.30
C PHE A 318 -6.19 -6.13 0.31
N ALA A 319 -6.42 -5.50 1.48
CA ALA A 319 -6.03 -4.11 1.74
C ALA A 319 -4.52 -4.09 2.00
N ILE A 320 -3.76 -3.70 0.96
CA ILE A 320 -2.30 -3.88 0.92
C ILE A 320 -1.57 -2.78 1.70
N GLY A 321 -0.45 -3.13 2.32
CA GLY A 321 0.50 -2.19 2.93
C GLY A 321 -0.10 -1.44 4.11
N HIS A 322 -0.36 -0.15 3.92
CA HIS A 322 -0.89 0.80 4.90
C HIS A 322 -2.12 1.52 4.33
N ASP A 323 -3.31 1.01 4.61
CA ASP A 323 -4.57 1.44 3.99
C ASP A 323 -5.48 2.14 5.00
N GLU A 324 -5.07 3.29 5.49
CA GLU A 324 -5.53 3.98 6.70
C GLU A 324 -6.86 4.74 6.51
N TYR A 325 -7.12 5.31 5.30
CA TYR A 325 -8.19 6.29 5.06
C TYR A 325 -9.34 5.70 4.23
N TRP A 326 -10.45 5.38 4.87
CA TRP A 326 -11.62 4.81 4.21
C TRP A 326 -12.85 5.71 4.32
N THR A 327 -13.75 5.63 3.33
CA THR A 327 -15.12 6.13 3.48
C THR A 327 -15.96 5.13 4.26
N GLN A 328 -17.13 5.56 4.78
CA GLN A 328 -18.10 4.64 5.35
C GLN A 328 -18.52 3.58 4.33
N GLN A 329 -18.67 3.98 3.06
CA GLN A 329 -19.06 3.07 1.97
C GLN A 329 -18.03 1.97 1.71
N MET A 330 -16.75 2.30 1.81
CA MET A 330 -15.65 1.31 1.75
C MET A 330 -15.72 0.36 2.95
N ARG A 331 -15.87 0.87 4.18
CA ARG A 331 -15.99 0.04 5.39
C ARG A 331 -17.16 -0.94 5.28
N ASP A 332 -18.33 -0.46 4.89
CA ASP A 332 -19.50 -1.29 4.65
C ASP A 332 -19.26 -2.34 3.57
N ALA A 333 -18.43 -2.05 2.55
CA ALA A 333 -18.08 -3.00 1.51
C ALA A 333 -17.24 -4.18 2.06
N PHE A 334 -16.26 -3.90 2.91
CA PHE A 334 -15.47 -4.92 3.58
C PHE A 334 -16.31 -5.76 4.56
N ASP A 335 -17.18 -5.14 5.34
CA ASP A 335 -18.10 -5.85 6.25
C ASP A 335 -19.04 -6.78 5.47
N ARG A 336 -19.58 -6.32 4.32
CA ARG A 336 -20.39 -7.16 3.41
C ARG A 336 -19.59 -8.29 2.78
N ALA A 337 -18.33 -8.04 2.38
CA ALA A 337 -17.47 -9.07 1.82
C ALA A 337 -17.18 -10.18 2.86
N LEU A 338 -16.92 -9.81 4.12
CA LEU A 338 -16.72 -10.77 5.21
C LEU A 338 -18.00 -11.54 5.57
N ALA A 339 -19.18 -10.92 5.41
CA ALA A 339 -20.47 -11.58 5.60
C ALA A 339 -20.82 -12.55 4.43
N ALA A 340 -20.23 -12.34 3.26
CA ALA A 340 -20.26 -13.24 2.11
C ALA A 340 -19.11 -14.28 2.20
N PRO A 341 -18.99 -15.26 1.29
CA PRO A 341 -17.89 -16.21 1.27
C PRO A 341 -16.57 -15.62 0.70
N THR A 342 -16.26 -14.37 1.06
CA THR A 342 -15.02 -13.67 0.70
C THR A 342 -14.13 -13.57 1.91
N ASN A 343 -12.88 -13.99 1.76
CA ASN A 343 -11.86 -13.84 2.79
C ASN A 343 -11.18 -12.47 2.71
N LEU A 344 -10.62 -12.00 3.82
CA LEU A 344 -9.96 -10.70 3.89
C LEU A 344 -8.50 -10.86 4.35
N MET A 345 -7.65 -9.96 3.87
CA MET A 345 -6.25 -9.86 4.25
C MET A 345 -5.87 -8.40 4.45
N PHE A 346 -5.13 -8.10 5.51
CA PHE A 346 -4.79 -6.75 5.89
C PHE A 346 -3.30 -6.62 6.22
N GLY A 347 -2.70 -5.50 5.86
CA GLY A 347 -1.36 -5.11 6.28
C GLY A 347 -1.37 -4.69 7.75
N SER A 348 -1.33 -3.40 8.01
CA SER A 348 -1.46 -2.79 9.33
C SER A 348 -2.17 -1.45 9.20
N ASN A 349 -2.82 -1.03 10.28
CA ASN A 349 -3.53 0.24 10.36
C ASN A 349 -4.45 0.45 9.16
N SER A 350 -5.37 -0.50 8.91
CA SER A 350 -6.27 -0.45 7.77
C SER A 350 -7.66 0.03 8.21
N GLY A 351 -8.15 1.11 7.57
CA GLY A 351 -9.46 1.68 7.87
C GLY A 351 -9.55 2.31 9.26
N GLU A 352 -8.52 2.98 9.73
CA GLU A 352 -8.53 3.70 11.00
C GLU A 352 -9.36 4.98 10.91
N TRP A 353 -9.13 5.78 9.84
CA TRP A 353 -9.76 7.08 9.66
C TRP A 353 -10.97 7.00 8.72
N ARG A 354 -12.12 7.45 9.21
CA ARG A 354 -13.31 7.66 8.38
C ARG A 354 -13.25 9.05 7.75
N MET A 355 -12.95 9.08 6.47
CA MET A 355 -12.94 10.28 5.64
C MET A 355 -14.16 10.34 4.70
N ARG A 356 -14.33 11.43 3.97
CA ARG A 356 -15.26 11.52 2.83
C ARG A 356 -14.60 12.10 1.60
N TYR A 357 -15.11 11.73 0.44
CA TYR A 357 -14.74 12.37 -0.81
C TYR A 357 -15.58 13.64 -1.06
N ALA A 358 -14.95 14.58 -1.77
CA ALA A 358 -15.58 15.72 -2.44
C ALA A 358 -15.09 15.82 -3.89
N ASP A 359 -15.71 16.69 -4.69
CA ASP A 359 -15.31 17.00 -6.07
C ASP A 359 -15.12 15.72 -6.92
N GLU A 360 -16.17 14.92 -7.02
CA GLU A 360 -16.16 13.66 -7.80
C GLU A 360 -15.00 12.73 -7.43
N ARG A 361 -14.70 12.59 -6.15
CA ARG A 361 -13.58 11.83 -5.57
C ARG A 361 -12.19 12.44 -5.83
N ARG A 362 -12.11 13.71 -6.25
CA ARG A 362 -10.83 14.39 -6.44
C ARG A 362 -10.26 15.04 -5.18
N THR A 363 -11.04 15.06 -4.08
CA THR A 363 -10.66 15.65 -2.80
C THR A 363 -11.00 14.71 -1.67
N ILE A 364 -10.05 14.47 -0.77
CA ILE A 364 -10.24 13.80 0.52
C ILE A 364 -10.48 14.89 1.55
N VAL A 365 -11.51 14.73 2.39
CA VAL A 365 -11.83 15.59 3.52
C VAL A 365 -11.76 14.79 4.80
N GLU A 366 -10.96 15.26 5.77
CA GLU A 366 -10.75 14.59 7.07
C GLU A 366 -10.57 15.61 8.20
N TRP A 367 -11.56 15.73 9.05
CA TRP A 367 -11.60 16.69 10.17
C TRP A 367 -10.96 16.15 11.45
N ARG A 368 -10.62 14.87 11.50
CA ARG A 368 -10.03 14.20 12.67
C ARG A 368 -10.94 14.18 13.91
N ASP A 369 -11.59 15.27 14.22
CA ASP A 369 -12.55 15.41 15.31
C ASP A 369 -13.96 15.61 14.75
N PRO A 370 -14.88 14.65 14.96
CA PRO A 370 -16.25 14.76 14.45
C PRO A 370 -17.00 16.00 14.95
N SER A 371 -16.63 16.53 16.13
CA SER A 371 -17.27 17.73 16.68
C SER A 371 -16.91 19.02 15.94
N LEU A 372 -15.81 18.98 15.18
CA LEU A 372 -15.33 20.11 14.36
C LEU A 372 -15.80 20.02 12.91
N ASP A 373 -16.32 18.86 12.49
CA ASP A 373 -16.79 18.68 11.12
C ASP A 373 -18.06 19.50 10.87
N PRO A 374 -18.04 20.44 9.91
CA PRO A 374 -19.19 21.31 9.62
C PRO A 374 -20.39 20.56 9.02
N ALA A 375 -20.24 19.30 8.63
CA ALA A 375 -21.36 18.49 8.16
C ALA A 375 -22.37 18.24 9.28
N HIS A 376 -21.90 18.06 10.52
CA HIS A 376 -22.74 17.76 11.69
C HIS A 376 -23.76 16.63 11.44
N ASP A 377 -23.35 15.63 10.66
CA ASP A 377 -24.16 14.48 10.29
C ASP A 377 -23.40 13.18 10.60
N PRO A 378 -23.84 12.39 11.58
CA PRO A 378 -23.16 11.15 11.98
C PRO A 378 -22.93 10.14 10.84
N ARG A 379 -23.65 10.30 9.72
CA ARG A 379 -23.49 9.42 8.53
C ARG A 379 -22.29 9.78 7.68
N VAL A 380 -21.79 11.03 7.79
CA VAL A 380 -20.71 11.57 6.95
C VAL A 380 -19.62 12.29 7.73
N ASP A 381 -19.79 12.51 9.05
CA ASP A 381 -18.78 13.11 9.92
C ASP A 381 -17.47 12.29 9.86
N ASN A 382 -16.34 12.97 9.91
CA ASN A 382 -15.01 12.38 9.84
C ASN A 382 -14.42 12.10 11.23
N GLY A 383 -13.43 11.20 11.30
CA GLY A 383 -12.73 10.86 12.53
C GLY A 383 -12.35 9.38 12.59
N PHE A 384 -11.89 8.93 13.75
CA PHE A 384 -11.64 7.49 13.93
C PHE A 384 -12.92 6.67 13.79
N PHE A 385 -12.87 5.57 13.04
CA PHE A 385 -14.01 4.64 12.97
C PHE A 385 -14.43 4.14 14.36
N GLY A 386 -13.47 3.96 15.28
CA GLY A 386 -13.77 3.60 16.68
C GLY A 386 -14.66 4.61 17.41
N ALA A 387 -14.61 5.91 17.06
CA ALA A 387 -15.48 6.93 17.64
C ALA A 387 -16.95 6.76 17.22
N PHE A 388 -17.19 6.11 16.08
CA PHE A 388 -18.52 5.77 15.56
C PHE A 388 -18.97 4.36 15.95
N GLY A 389 -18.18 3.65 16.77
CA GLY A 389 -18.48 2.29 17.23
C GLY A 389 -18.06 1.18 16.28
N GLU A 390 -17.24 1.50 15.30
CA GLU A 390 -16.73 0.59 14.27
C GLU A 390 -15.20 0.49 14.27
N PRO A 391 -14.55 0.18 15.42
CA PRO A 391 -13.10 0.06 15.46
C PRO A 391 -12.60 -1.04 14.52
N GLU A 392 -11.34 -0.94 14.10
CA GLU A 392 -10.72 -1.87 13.14
C GLU A 392 -10.81 -3.31 13.61
N CYS A 393 -10.64 -3.54 14.92
CA CYS A 393 -10.67 -4.88 15.52
C CYS A 393 -11.99 -5.64 15.30
N ARG A 394 -13.11 -4.94 15.04
CA ARG A 394 -14.38 -5.59 14.67
C ARG A 394 -14.34 -6.27 13.31
N LEU A 395 -13.49 -5.78 12.42
CA LEU A 395 -13.29 -6.33 11.09
C LEU A 395 -12.06 -7.24 11.01
N MET A 396 -10.95 -6.84 11.65
CA MET A 396 -9.65 -7.49 11.48
C MET A 396 -9.23 -8.39 12.66
N GLY A 397 -9.83 -8.24 13.85
CA GLY A 397 -9.39 -8.90 15.08
C GLY A 397 -8.22 -8.21 15.76
N VAL A 398 -7.60 -7.24 15.12
CA VAL A 398 -6.54 -6.37 15.62
C VAL A 398 -6.92 -4.91 15.41
N GLU A 399 -6.27 -4.00 16.13
CA GLU A 399 -6.49 -2.55 16.02
C GLU A 399 -5.16 -1.81 16.17
N HIS A 400 -4.94 -0.80 15.34
CA HIS A 400 -3.86 0.14 15.53
C HIS A 400 -4.13 1.01 16.76
N LEU A 401 -3.21 0.99 17.72
CA LEU A 401 -3.40 1.73 18.98
C LEU A 401 -2.46 2.94 19.07
N TRP A 402 -1.13 2.70 19.05
CA TRP A 402 -0.13 3.73 19.33
C TRP A 402 1.21 3.45 18.68
N ALA A 403 1.23 2.65 17.71
CA ALA A 403 2.37 1.84 17.50
C ALA A 403 3.16 2.31 16.28
N ALA A 404 3.86 3.39 16.41
CA ALA A 404 4.84 3.79 15.42
C ALA A 404 6.24 3.71 15.99
N GLN A 405 7.18 3.16 15.24
CA GLN A 405 8.59 3.47 15.40
C GLN A 405 8.82 4.94 15.02
N ARG A 406 9.82 5.57 15.62
CA ARG A 406 10.13 6.99 15.36
C ARG A 406 10.59 7.26 13.94
N ASP A 407 10.99 6.23 13.20
CA ASP A 407 11.58 6.32 11.87
C ASP A 407 11.24 5.07 11.06
N LEU A 408 10.64 5.25 9.88
CA LEU A 408 10.37 4.17 8.92
C LEU A 408 11.65 3.44 8.49
N THR A 409 12.80 4.11 8.54
CA THR A 409 14.10 3.54 8.22
C THR A 409 14.74 2.75 9.37
N ALA A 410 14.18 2.82 10.58
CA ALA A 410 14.66 2.03 11.70
C ALA A 410 14.52 0.52 11.39
N PRO A 411 15.53 -0.30 11.78
CA PRO A 411 15.45 -1.73 11.55
C PRO A 411 14.19 -2.32 12.20
N PRO A 412 13.35 -3.05 11.44
CA PRO A 412 12.16 -3.67 12.01
C PRO A 412 12.55 -4.75 13.00
N THR A 413 11.66 -4.97 13.98
CA THR A 413 11.87 -5.98 15.03
C THR A 413 11.36 -7.37 14.59
N ALA A 414 11.52 -8.38 15.44
CA ALA A 414 11.13 -9.74 15.14
C ALA A 414 9.71 -10.05 15.65
N TYR A 415 9.00 -10.95 14.94
CA TYR A 415 7.90 -11.72 15.48
C TYR A 415 8.40 -12.99 16.14
N THR A 416 7.71 -13.42 17.22
CA THR A 416 7.83 -14.74 17.83
C THR A 416 6.53 -15.51 17.56
N VAL A 417 6.64 -16.76 17.09
CA VAL A 417 5.49 -17.63 16.87
C VAL A 417 4.81 -17.93 18.21
N ALA A 418 3.53 -17.57 18.32
CA ALA A 418 2.68 -17.76 19.49
C ALA A 418 1.55 -18.77 19.25
N GLY A 419 1.20 -19.01 17.98
CA GLY A 419 0.11 -19.89 17.60
C GLY A 419 0.42 -21.36 17.82
N PRO A 420 -0.60 -22.23 17.91
CA PRO A 420 -0.41 -23.66 18.12
C PRO A 420 0.27 -24.30 16.92
N ALA A 421 1.15 -25.27 17.16
CA ALA A 421 1.84 -26.03 16.10
C ALA A 421 0.88 -26.80 15.15
N SER A 422 -0.38 -26.99 15.56
CA SER A 422 -1.44 -27.56 14.75
C SER A 422 -2.13 -26.56 13.81
N ASP A 423 -1.80 -25.25 13.91
CA ASP A 423 -2.33 -24.27 12.96
C ASP A 423 -1.86 -24.64 11.54
N PRO A 424 -2.77 -24.72 10.54
CA PRO A 424 -2.43 -25.24 9.22
C PRO A 424 -1.40 -24.39 8.47
N TRP A 425 -1.35 -23.08 8.72
CA TRP A 425 -0.40 -22.19 8.06
C TRP A 425 1.00 -22.30 8.69
N LEU A 426 1.06 -22.34 10.04
CA LEU A 426 2.31 -22.55 10.77
C LEU A 426 2.89 -23.94 10.50
N ALA A 427 2.06 -24.97 10.54
CA ALA A 427 2.48 -26.36 10.27
C ALA A 427 3.05 -26.52 8.85
N ALA A 428 2.43 -25.90 7.84
CA ALA A 428 2.89 -25.94 6.45
C ALA A 428 4.25 -25.25 6.25
N ALA A 429 4.61 -24.31 7.13
CA ALA A 429 5.91 -23.62 7.14
C ALA A 429 6.95 -24.29 8.06
N GLY A 430 6.55 -25.34 8.79
CA GLY A 430 7.40 -25.96 9.81
C GLY A 430 7.66 -25.07 11.03
N LEU A 431 6.83 -24.04 11.23
CA LEU A 431 6.94 -23.08 12.33
C LEU A 431 6.30 -23.66 13.61
N ARG A 432 6.95 -23.43 14.74
CA ARG A 432 6.55 -23.91 16.06
C ARG A 432 6.52 -22.77 17.07
N PRO A 433 5.71 -22.85 18.14
CA PRO A 433 5.74 -21.87 19.21
C PRO A 433 7.17 -21.62 19.72
N GLY A 434 7.54 -20.33 19.78
CA GLY A 434 8.88 -19.88 20.16
C GLY A 434 9.85 -19.64 19.00
N ASP A 435 9.54 -20.08 17.78
CA ASP A 435 10.36 -19.73 16.62
C ASP A 435 10.30 -18.20 16.35
N VAL A 436 11.40 -17.65 15.82
CA VAL A 436 11.56 -16.20 15.64
C VAL A 436 11.71 -15.87 14.16
N ILE A 437 10.86 -14.95 13.66
CA ILE A 437 10.96 -14.38 12.32
C ILE A 437 11.54 -12.96 12.46
N PRO A 438 12.81 -12.73 12.11
CA PRO A 438 13.49 -11.48 12.37
C PRO A 438 13.06 -10.37 11.40
N GLY A 439 13.05 -9.12 11.88
CA GLY A 439 12.99 -7.92 11.04
C GLY A 439 11.74 -7.80 10.18
N VAL A 440 10.56 -8.04 10.75
CA VAL A 440 9.27 -7.99 10.04
C VAL A 440 8.22 -7.11 10.72
N VAL A 441 8.49 -6.60 11.93
CA VAL A 441 7.56 -5.76 12.68
C VAL A 441 8.07 -4.32 12.73
N GLY A 442 7.29 -3.41 12.22
CA GLY A 442 7.51 -1.97 12.11
C GLY A 442 6.88 -1.45 10.79
N TYR A 443 6.86 -0.25 10.48
CA TYR A 443 6.98 0.98 11.26
C TYR A 443 5.79 1.16 12.21
N GLU A 444 4.57 0.85 11.77
CA GLU A 444 3.34 0.73 12.54
C GLU A 444 2.94 -0.74 12.70
N TRP A 445 2.24 -1.04 13.76
CA TRP A 445 1.76 -2.38 14.09
C TRP A 445 0.42 -2.34 14.84
N ASP A 446 -0.30 -3.45 14.78
CA ASP A 446 -1.61 -3.59 15.40
C ASP A 446 -1.56 -4.54 16.58
N SER A 447 -2.43 -4.33 17.55
CA SER A 447 -2.60 -5.16 18.74
C SER A 447 -3.93 -5.93 18.68
N MET A 448 -3.94 -7.19 19.11
CA MET A 448 -5.17 -7.95 19.26
C MET A 448 -6.02 -7.39 20.41
N ILE A 449 -7.30 -7.13 20.14
CA ILE A 449 -8.26 -6.63 21.12
C ILE A 449 -9.22 -7.77 21.51
N PRO A 450 -9.04 -8.40 22.68
CA PRO A 450 -9.90 -9.50 23.11
C PRO A 450 -11.39 -9.16 23.12
N GLY A 451 -12.23 -9.98 22.51
CA GLY A 451 -13.68 -9.80 22.49
C GLY A 451 -14.21 -8.70 21.59
N CYS A 452 -13.36 -8.05 20.79
CA CYS A 452 -13.78 -7.04 19.81
C CYS A 452 -14.34 -7.67 18.55
N PHE A 453 -13.66 -8.67 18.00
CA PHE A 453 -14.11 -9.43 16.83
C PHE A 453 -15.25 -10.38 17.21
N ALA A 454 -16.29 -10.46 16.37
CA ALA A 454 -17.47 -11.27 16.67
C ALA A 454 -17.27 -12.78 16.57
N GLY A 455 -16.20 -13.21 15.91
CA GLY A 455 -15.85 -14.63 15.69
C GLY A 455 -14.70 -15.10 16.59
N THR A 456 -13.91 -16.05 16.07
CA THR A 456 -12.72 -16.57 16.75
C THR A 456 -11.47 -15.90 16.23
N VAL A 457 -10.59 -15.44 17.11
CA VAL A 457 -9.28 -14.88 16.77
C VAL A 457 -8.19 -15.81 17.32
N THR A 458 -7.30 -16.25 16.47
CA THR A 458 -6.14 -17.09 16.81
C THR A 458 -4.88 -16.25 16.59
N PRO A 459 -4.12 -15.91 17.65
CA PRO A 459 -2.83 -15.28 17.50
C PRO A 459 -1.86 -16.29 16.83
N LEU A 460 -1.15 -15.84 15.81
CA LEU A 460 -0.17 -16.66 15.07
C LEU A 460 1.25 -16.29 15.48
N MET A 461 1.55 -15.00 15.47
CA MET A 461 2.85 -14.46 15.90
C MET A 461 2.61 -13.20 16.75
N THR A 462 3.52 -12.93 17.67
CA THR A 462 3.44 -11.76 18.56
C THR A 462 4.82 -11.23 18.90
N THR A 463 4.88 -9.97 19.26
CA THR A 463 6.03 -9.37 19.95
C THR A 463 5.55 -8.25 20.87
N ARG A 464 6.44 -7.70 21.69
CA ARG A 464 6.13 -6.56 22.56
C ARG A 464 7.08 -5.41 22.29
N LEU A 465 6.51 -4.25 22.05
CA LEU A 465 7.25 -3.05 21.65
C LEU A 465 6.78 -1.85 22.47
N ALA A 466 7.72 -0.93 22.75
CA ALA A 466 7.36 0.36 23.29
C ALA A 466 6.73 1.21 22.17
N GLY A 467 5.49 1.63 22.39
CA GLY A 467 4.80 2.55 21.50
C GLY A 467 5.33 3.98 21.59
N SER A 468 4.88 4.85 20.70
CA SER A 468 5.18 6.28 20.70
C SER A 468 4.66 6.99 21.96
N ASP A 469 3.66 6.42 22.62
CA ASP A 469 3.11 6.83 23.92
C ASP A 469 4.00 6.43 25.11
N GLY A 470 5.09 5.69 24.88
CA GLY A 470 5.96 5.15 25.92
C GLY A 470 5.43 3.92 26.65
N VAL A 471 4.26 3.43 26.27
CA VAL A 471 3.67 2.19 26.81
C VAL A 471 4.12 0.99 25.98
N THR A 472 4.29 -0.17 26.61
CA THR A 472 4.59 -1.41 25.89
C THR A 472 3.30 -2.10 25.46
N HIS A 473 3.11 -2.19 24.15
CA HIS A 473 1.99 -2.87 23.52
C HIS A 473 2.43 -4.20 22.88
N SER A 474 1.47 -5.08 22.58
CA SER A 474 1.73 -6.22 21.67
C SER A 474 1.62 -5.77 20.22
N ALA A 475 2.43 -6.38 19.36
CA ALA A 475 2.19 -6.41 17.94
C ALA A 475 1.76 -7.84 17.60
N ASP A 476 0.59 -8.01 17.01
CA ASP A 476 -0.03 -9.32 16.87
C ASP A 476 -0.43 -9.60 15.42
N MET A 477 0.09 -10.71 14.88
CA MET A 477 -0.39 -11.30 13.63
C MET A 477 -1.46 -12.34 13.98
N VAL A 478 -2.63 -12.25 13.35
CA VAL A 478 -3.76 -13.12 13.69
C VAL A 478 -4.41 -13.76 12.47
N ARG A 479 -4.99 -14.94 12.69
CA ARG A 479 -6.02 -15.50 11.84
C ARG A 479 -7.35 -15.43 12.57
N ALA A 480 -8.33 -14.78 11.97
CA ALA A 480 -9.68 -14.75 12.54
C ALA A 480 -10.66 -15.50 11.64
N THR A 481 -11.72 -16.03 12.26
CA THR A 481 -12.81 -16.71 11.56
C THR A 481 -14.11 -16.01 11.95
N ALA A 482 -14.76 -15.40 11.00
CA ALA A 482 -16.04 -14.72 11.19
C ALA A 482 -17.19 -15.73 11.41
N PRO A 483 -18.32 -15.32 12.01
CA PRO A 483 -19.50 -16.16 12.13
C PRO A 483 -20.03 -16.67 10.79
N SER A 484 -19.78 -15.96 9.69
CA SER A 484 -20.11 -16.38 8.32
C SER A 484 -19.22 -17.54 7.81
N GLY A 485 -18.13 -17.85 8.51
CA GLY A 485 -17.07 -18.77 8.07
C GLY A 485 -15.97 -18.11 7.24
N GLY A 486 -16.12 -16.81 6.91
CA GLY A 486 -15.07 -16.04 6.23
C GLY A 486 -13.81 -15.93 7.09
N LEU A 487 -12.65 -16.10 6.46
CA LEU A 487 -11.35 -15.99 7.11
C LEU A 487 -10.78 -14.58 6.97
N VAL A 488 -10.14 -14.12 8.03
CA VAL A 488 -9.36 -12.88 8.05
C VAL A 488 -7.92 -13.21 8.40
N PHE A 489 -6.98 -12.70 7.61
CA PHE A 489 -5.57 -12.69 7.92
C PHE A 489 -5.10 -11.26 8.13
N ALA A 490 -4.92 -10.84 9.39
CA ALA A 490 -4.34 -9.56 9.73
C ALA A 490 -2.87 -9.74 10.12
N MET A 491 -1.98 -9.10 9.38
CA MET A 491 -0.53 -9.24 9.56
C MET A 491 -0.01 -8.46 10.76
N GLY A 492 -0.76 -7.42 11.17
CA GLY A 492 -0.42 -6.59 12.32
C GLY A 492 0.90 -5.83 12.17
N THR A 493 1.39 -5.67 10.94
CA THR A 493 2.58 -4.88 10.61
C THR A 493 2.60 -4.50 9.13
N MET A 494 3.04 -3.30 8.82
CA MET A 494 3.17 -2.86 7.41
C MET A 494 4.45 -3.38 6.73
N GLN A 495 5.46 -3.84 7.47
CA GLN A 495 6.77 -4.21 6.94
C GLN A 495 6.95 -5.72 6.66
N LEU A 496 5.91 -6.55 6.76
CA LEU A 496 6.02 -8.00 6.55
C LEU A 496 6.61 -8.36 5.18
N ALA A 497 6.23 -7.62 4.15
CA ALA A 497 6.66 -7.87 2.77
C ALA A 497 8.18 -7.74 2.56
N TRP A 498 8.89 -7.06 3.45
CA TRP A 498 10.35 -6.94 3.38
C TRP A 498 11.09 -8.28 3.55
N ALA A 499 10.42 -9.27 4.11
CA ALA A 499 10.96 -10.62 4.21
C ALA A 499 10.35 -11.61 3.20
N LEU A 500 9.57 -11.13 2.23
CA LEU A 500 8.97 -11.93 1.16
C LEU A 500 9.62 -11.70 -0.21
N ASP A 501 10.27 -10.54 -0.41
CA ASP A 501 10.87 -10.13 -1.67
C ASP A 501 12.21 -9.42 -1.42
N ASP A 502 13.09 -9.39 -2.41
CA ASP A 502 14.44 -8.82 -2.30
C ASP A 502 14.53 -7.35 -2.75
N LEU A 503 13.43 -6.70 -3.07
CA LEU A 503 13.41 -5.33 -3.58
C LEU A 503 14.07 -4.33 -2.61
N ASN A 504 13.88 -4.53 -1.31
CA ASN A 504 14.47 -3.70 -0.25
C ASN A 504 15.89 -4.16 0.16
N GLY A 505 16.57 -4.95 -0.68
CA GLY A 505 17.93 -5.41 -0.46
C GLY A 505 18.10 -6.50 0.60
N ARG A 506 16.98 -7.05 1.10
CA ARG A 506 16.95 -8.13 2.07
C ARG A 506 16.59 -9.46 1.36
N ALA A 507 17.26 -10.54 1.74
CA ALA A 507 16.87 -11.86 1.25
C ALA A 507 15.52 -12.28 1.86
N PRO A 508 14.61 -12.88 1.07
CA PRO A 508 13.36 -13.45 1.59
C PRO A 508 13.61 -14.50 2.68
N ASP A 509 12.75 -14.51 3.70
CA ASP A 509 12.77 -15.52 4.75
C ASP A 509 12.01 -16.77 4.27
N PRO A 510 12.65 -17.95 4.17
CA PRO A 510 12.02 -19.14 3.59
C PRO A 510 10.82 -19.65 4.38
N GLN A 511 10.83 -19.53 5.71
CA GLN A 511 9.74 -19.98 6.57
C GLN A 511 8.55 -19.04 6.45
N LEU A 512 8.80 -17.72 6.45
CA LEU A 512 7.73 -16.73 6.23
C LEU A 512 7.12 -16.86 4.83
N VAL A 513 7.95 -17.08 3.81
CA VAL A 513 7.48 -17.36 2.44
C VAL A 513 6.57 -18.58 2.40
N ALA A 514 6.96 -19.68 3.06
CA ALA A 514 6.14 -20.90 3.12
C ALA A 514 4.83 -20.67 3.88
N PHE A 515 4.88 -19.92 4.98
CA PHE A 515 3.72 -19.54 5.79
C PHE A 515 2.72 -18.71 4.97
N VAL A 516 3.16 -17.63 4.34
CA VAL A 516 2.28 -16.77 3.54
C VAL A 516 1.71 -17.50 2.33
N LYS A 517 2.49 -18.38 1.69
CA LYS A 517 1.97 -19.26 0.62
C LYS A 517 0.88 -20.21 1.12
N ALA A 518 1.01 -20.74 2.33
CA ALA A 518 -0.02 -21.58 2.94
C ALA A 518 -1.30 -20.78 3.23
N ALA A 519 -1.15 -19.59 3.80
CA ALA A 519 -2.27 -18.67 4.03
C ALA A 519 -2.99 -18.30 2.72
N LEU A 520 -2.27 -17.88 1.70
CA LEU A 520 -2.86 -17.54 0.39
C LEU A 520 -3.60 -18.72 -0.25
N ARG A 521 -3.03 -19.93 -0.19
CA ARG A 521 -3.73 -21.14 -0.70
C ARG A 521 -5.04 -21.40 0.01
N ASP A 522 -5.09 -21.18 1.31
CA ASP A 522 -6.31 -21.37 2.11
C ASP A 522 -7.35 -20.28 1.82
N LEU A 523 -6.92 -19.02 1.85
CA LEU A 523 -7.76 -17.85 1.62
C LEU A 523 -8.33 -17.76 0.18
N THR A 524 -7.69 -18.43 -0.79
CA THR A 524 -8.15 -18.44 -2.20
C THR A 524 -8.86 -19.72 -2.61
N ARG A 525 -9.08 -20.67 -1.69
CA ARG A 525 -9.84 -21.88 -1.99
C ARG A 525 -11.26 -21.53 -2.46
N PRO A 526 -11.82 -22.27 -3.44
CA PRO A 526 -13.24 -22.20 -3.70
C PRO A 526 -14.01 -22.52 -2.42
N ALA A 527 -15.06 -21.76 -2.12
CA ALA A 527 -15.99 -22.17 -1.08
C ALA A 527 -16.46 -23.59 -1.41
N THR A 528 -16.30 -24.51 -0.45
CA THR A 528 -16.86 -25.87 -0.58
C THR A 528 -18.38 -25.69 -0.69
N PRO A 529 -19.03 -26.20 -1.75
CA PRO A 529 -20.49 -26.13 -1.82
C PRO A 529 -21.06 -26.74 -0.55
N ASP A 530 -21.90 -26.01 0.16
CA ASP A 530 -22.59 -26.56 1.31
C ASP A 530 -23.53 -27.66 0.81
N ILE A 531 -23.10 -28.91 0.92
CA ILE A 531 -23.87 -30.10 0.53
C ILE A 531 -25.12 -30.27 1.40
N HIS A 532 -25.27 -29.49 2.47
CA HIS A 532 -26.41 -29.47 3.37
C HIS A 532 -27.38 -28.29 3.13
N ALA A 533 -27.04 -27.37 2.21
CA ALA A 533 -27.99 -26.31 1.84
C ALA A 533 -29.28 -26.93 1.27
N PRO A 534 -30.46 -26.62 1.82
CA PRO A 534 -31.74 -27.17 1.29
C PRO A 534 -31.89 -26.72 -0.17
N ARG A 535 -31.97 -27.70 -1.09
CA ARG A 535 -32.24 -27.45 -2.49
C ARG A 535 -33.62 -26.77 -2.58
N THR A 536 -33.65 -25.50 -2.94
CA THR A 536 -34.90 -24.83 -3.28
C THR A 536 -35.56 -25.60 -4.41
N PRO A 537 -36.81 -26.08 -4.26
CA PRO A 537 -37.49 -26.79 -5.35
C PRO A 537 -37.59 -25.88 -6.57
N ALA A 538 -37.17 -26.37 -7.72
CA ALA A 538 -37.40 -25.69 -8.98
C ALA A 538 -38.89 -25.45 -9.15
N THR A 539 -39.35 -24.21 -9.17
CA THR A 539 -40.69 -23.81 -9.53
C THR A 539 -40.97 -24.27 -10.95
N GLN A 540 -41.74 -25.36 -11.09
CA GLN A 540 -42.29 -25.76 -12.38
C GLN A 540 -43.28 -24.68 -12.81
N HIS A 541 -42.95 -23.95 -13.84
CA HIS A 541 -43.96 -23.14 -14.56
C HIS A 541 -44.93 -24.10 -15.26
N PRO A 542 -46.24 -23.97 -15.04
CA PRO A 542 -47.20 -24.70 -15.85
C PRO A 542 -47.18 -24.17 -17.28
N ALA A 543 -47.04 -25.09 -18.23
CA ALA A 543 -47.22 -24.80 -19.63
C ALA A 543 -48.73 -24.51 -19.87
N THR A 544 -49.05 -23.33 -20.40
CA THR A 544 -50.27 -23.03 -21.17
C THR A 544 -49.88 -22.30 -22.44
#